data_960fbbe961a7374368c1190a9855e890
#
_entry.id   960fbbe961a7374368c1190a9855e890
#
_cell.length_a   1.000
_cell.length_b   1.000
_cell.length_c   1.000
_cell.angle_alpha   90.00
_cell.angle_beta   90.00
_cell.angle_gamma   90.00
#
_symmetry.space_group_name_H-M   'P 1'
#
loop_
_entity.id
_entity.type
_entity.pdbx_description
1 polymer ?
#
loop_
_entity_poly.entity_id
_entity_poly.type
_entity_poly.pdbx_seq_one_letter_code
_entity_poly.pdbx_strand_id
1 'polypeptide(L)'
;MPTSTTLDIRGRDLIITPSDAYAQLPLSELLYALFGQHLPALVASTIKQDKRYHFLRSYPLHFTALKTALQQHNTPFTVAFEERPVLPFATTLALPSRPYQDEALANWLAESSAGVVVLPTGAGKTFVAAMAIHMTGLWTLAVVPTIDLLQQWRVALSAALSLPIDEIGVFGGGEKELKPITIITYDSAALYPRELRRFGLLVFDECHHLPAPTYRLIAESAFTPLRLGLSATPERSDMTHTDLDTLIGPEVYRRSPAELTEGNYLAKYHEEHVAIALSPADEARYAEQRRIYQAFLKRRRIIIRTPDDFQQKVIFMSARDPEARAAMLAWREARNIAMNTPAKYAEIERLLRLHVGDQVLLFSEYNPVVDEISRRFCLPSITYKTPAEERRTILERFRSGQYTKLVTGRVLNEGVDVPDCRVAIIVSGNSTKREYIQRLGRILRPKQGQATLYELVTSGTTEEGIAQRRKR
;
A
#
# COMPACT_ATOMS: atom_id res chain seq x y z
N MET A 1 -42.13 3.96 23.54
CA MET A 1 -41.64 5.03 22.67
C MET A 1 -40.25 5.42 23.11
N PRO A 2 -39.28 5.64 22.24
CA PRO A 2 -37.92 5.88 22.69
C PRO A 2 -37.83 7.22 23.43
N THR A 3 -37.49 7.15 24.68
CA THR A 3 -37.23 8.33 25.54
C THR A 3 -35.85 8.90 25.32
N SER A 4 -35.01 8.24 24.54
CA SER A 4 -33.63 8.63 24.23
C SER A 4 -33.34 8.46 22.74
N THR A 5 -32.36 9.22 22.24
CA THR A 5 -31.81 9.07 20.89
C THR A 5 -31.12 7.71 20.77
N THR A 6 -31.32 7.00 19.65
CA THR A 6 -30.67 5.69 19.42
C THR A 6 -29.69 5.79 18.27
N LEU A 7 -28.47 5.28 18.48
CA LEU A 7 -27.47 5.05 17.45
C LEU A 7 -27.45 3.57 17.05
N ASP A 8 -27.71 3.28 15.77
CA ASP A 8 -27.78 1.94 15.21
C ASP A 8 -27.04 1.89 13.87
N ILE A 9 -26.66 0.72 13.42
CA ILE A 9 -26.04 0.53 12.11
C ILE A 9 -26.95 -0.31 11.21
N ARG A 10 -27.40 0.26 10.10
CA ARG A 10 -28.24 -0.41 9.10
C ARG A 10 -27.62 -0.30 7.70
N GLY A 11 -27.33 -1.43 7.09
CA GLY A 11 -26.72 -1.43 5.77
C GLY A 11 -25.31 -0.82 5.79
N ARG A 12 -25.08 0.29 5.12
CA ARG A 12 -23.82 1.06 5.10
C ARG A 12 -23.91 2.34 5.90
N ASP A 13 -25.03 2.55 6.59
CA ASP A 13 -25.31 3.80 7.26
C ASP A 13 -25.29 3.62 8.77
N LEU A 14 -24.76 4.62 9.46
CA LEU A 14 -25.05 4.89 10.86
C LEU A 14 -26.39 5.63 10.93
N ILE A 15 -27.33 5.06 11.62
CA ILE A 15 -28.67 5.58 11.80
C ILE A 15 -28.76 6.24 13.17
N ILE A 16 -29.20 7.48 13.18
CA ILE A 16 -29.47 8.26 14.38
C ILE A 16 -30.99 8.42 14.44
N THR A 17 -31.64 7.70 15.33
CA THR A 17 -33.09 7.84 15.56
C THR A 17 -33.29 8.81 16.73
N PRO A 18 -33.76 10.04 16.49
CA PRO A 18 -34.03 11.00 17.56
C PRO A 18 -35.12 10.48 18.50
N SER A 19 -35.13 10.93 19.74
CA SER A 19 -36.30 10.78 20.60
C SER A 19 -37.52 11.47 20.00
N ASP A 20 -38.72 11.03 20.38
CA ASP A 20 -39.98 11.56 19.84
C ASP A 20 -40.10 13.09 19.97
N ALA A 21 -39.47 13.66 20.99
CA ALA A 21 -39.45 15.11 21.22
C ALA A 21 -38.84 15.93 20.03
N TYR A 22 -37.96 15.31 19.24
CA TYR A 22 -37.23 15.96 18.15
C TYR A 22 -37.59 15.45 16.76
N ALA A 23 -38.42 14.40 16.66
CA ALA A 23 -38.67 13.67 15.41
C ALA A 23 -39.23 14.49 14.26
N GLN A 24 -39.84 15.63 14.52
CA GLN A 24 -40.52 16.52 13.54
C GLN A 24 -39.69 17.75 13.15
N LEU A 25 -38.52 17.97 13.75
CA LEU A 25 -37.71 19.16 13.49
C LEU A 25 -37.07 19.11 12.08
N PRO A 26 -36.93 20.28 11.41
CA PRO A 26 -36.07 20.39 10.24
C PRO A 26 -34.62 19.98 10.54
N LEU A 27 -33.88 19.55 9.52
CA LEU A 27 -32.51 19.00 9.71
C LEU A 27 -31.60 19.93 10.52
N SER A 28 -31.58 21.25 10.23
CA SER A 28 -30.72 22.21 10.91
C SER A 28 -31.05 22.35 12.39
N GLU A 29 -32.34 22.44 12.70
CA GLU A 29 -32.84 22.54 14.08
C GLU A 29 -32.65 21.24 14.83
N LEU A 30 -32.85 20.09 14.16
CA LEU A 30 -32.63 18.77 14.72
C LEU A 30 -31.16 18.53 15.05
N LEU A 31 -30.23 18.92 14.18
CA LEU A 31 -28.79 18.80 14.45
C LEU A 31 -28.40 19.68 15.64
N TYR A 32 -28.92 20.91 15.72
CA TYR A 32 -28.65 21.78 16.86
C TYR A 32 -29.25 21.23 18.18
N ALA A 33 -30.47 20.71 18.13
CA ALA A 33 -31.15 20.13 19.28
C ALA A 33 -30.44 18.87 19.83
N LEU A 34 -29.85 18.07 18.93
CA LEU A 34 -29.13 16.83 19.34
C LEU A 34 -27.68 17.08 19.76
N PHE A 35 -26.98 17.97 19.07
CA PHE A 35 -25.52 18.09 19.16
C PHE A 35 -25.04 19.49 19.59
N GLY A 36 -25.89 20.50 19.61
CA GLY A 36 -25.49 21.87 19.88
C GLY A 36 -24.40 22.38 18.93
N GLN A 37 -23.37 22.98 19.51
CA GLN A 37 -22.18 23.46 18.80
C GLN A 37 -21.06 22.41 18.71
N HIS A 38 -21.27 21.23 19.28
CA HIS A 38 -20.22 20.21 19.46
C HIS A 38 -20.01 19.31 18.24
N LEU A 39 -20.90 19.38 17.23
CA LEU A 39 -20.77 18.56 16.03
C LEU A 39 -19.76 19.20 15.04
N PRO A 40 -18.67 18.50 14.67
CA PRO A 40 -17.73 18.99 13.67
C PRO A 40 -18.42 19.31 12.34
N ALA A 41 -18.09 20.45 11.71
CA ALA A 41 -18.72 20.90 10.47
C ALA A 41 -18.62 19.87 9.32
N LEU A 42 -17.48 19.16 9.22
CA LEU A 42 -17.28 18.09 8.24
C LEU A 42 -18.28 16.95 8.46
N VAL A 43 -18.50 16.54 9.70
CA VAL A 43 -19.46 15.47 10.05
C VAL A 43 -20.88 15.95 9.77
N ALA A 44 -21.24 17.17 10.19
CA ALA A 44 -22.56 17.76 9.96
C ALA A 44 -22.94 17.80 8.47
N SER A 45 -21.98 18.13 7.59
CA SER A 45 -22.20 18.21 6.14
C SER A 45 -22.54 16.87 5.49
N THR A 46 -22.22 15.75 6.13
CA THR A 46 -22.47 14.39 5.62
C THR A 46 -23.79 13.81 6.07
N ILE A 47 -24.42 14.41 7.10
CA ILE A 47 -25.68 13.90 7.66
C ILE A 47 -26.85 14.18 6.72
N LYS A 48 -27.66 13.16 6.46
CA LYS A 48 -28.86 13.24 5.64
C LYS A 48 -30.07 12.87 6.46
N GLN A 49 -31.14 13.64 6.37
CA GLN A 49 -32.42 13.31 7.00
C GLN A 49 -33.29 12.46 6.08
N ASP A 50 -33.74 11.33 6.59
CA ASP A 50 -34.77 10.52 5.96
C ASP A 50 -36.14 10.96 6.49
N LYS A 51 -36.84 11.80 5.71
CA LYS A 51 -38.13 12.37 6.11
C LYS A 51 -39.26 11.33 6.22
N ARG A 52 -39.15 10.18 5.52
CA ARG A 52 -40.18 9.13 5.53
C ARG A 52 -40.16 8.33 6.82
N TYR A 53 -38.96 8.12 7.38
CA TYR A 53 -38.77 7.24 8.54
C TYR A 53 -38.28 8.00 9.79
N HIS A 54 -38.20 9.33 9.73
CA HIS A 54 -37.84 10.22 10.85
C HIS A 54 -36.50 9.87 11.52
N PHE A 55 -35.46 9.50 10.75
CA PHE A 55 -34.11 9.30 11.24
C PHE A 55 -33.06 10.06 10.42
N LEU A 56 -31.88 10.20 10.99
CA LEU A 56 -30.70 10.75 10.30
C LEU A 56 -29.79 9.61 9.87
N ARG A 57 -29.16 9.79 8.72
CA ARG A 57 -28.12 8.88 8.21
C ARG A 57 -26.78 9.59 8.20
N SER A 58 -25.74 8.88 8.63
CA SER A 58 -24.34 9.29 8.53
C SER A 58 -23.46 8.10 8.16
N TYR A 59 -22.19 8.35 7.91
CA TYR A 59 -21.23 7.25 7.76
C TYR A 59 -20.89 6.64 9.13
N PRO A 60 -20.75 5.30 9.25
CA PRO A 60 -20.30 4.65 10.48
C PRO A 60 -18.97 5.20 11.01
N LEU A 61 -18.07 5.64 10.13
CA LEU A 61 -16.83 6.35 10.45
C LEU A 61 -17.03 7.52 11.44
N HIS A 62 -18.17 8.19 11.37
CA HIS A 62 -18.47 9.35 12.22
C HIS A 62 -19.02 8.99 13.60
N PHE A 63 -19.16 7.69 13.91
CA PHE A 63 -19.77 7.23 15.17
C PHE A 63 -19.16 7.86 16.41
N THR A 64 -17.84 7.87 16.50
CA THR A 64 -17.13 8.45 17.67
C THR A 64 -17.39 9.95 17.80
N ALA A 65 -17.30 10.70 16.71
CA ALA A 65 -17.56 12.15 16.72
C ALA A 65 -19.01 12.47 17.12
N LEU A 66 -19.96 11.71 16.58
CA LEU A 66 -21.38 11.85 16.91
C LEU A 66 -21.68 11.49 18.36
N LYS A 67 -21.12 10.37 18.84
CA LYS A 67 -21.24 9.94 20.24
C LYS A 67 -20.67 11.00 21.20
N THR A 68 -19.48 11.50 20.92
CA THR A 68 -18.84 12.56 21.72
C THR A 68 -19.67 13.83 21.72
N ALA A 69 -20.19 14.27 20.57
CA ALA A 69 -21.03 15.47 20.49
C ALA A 69 -22.33 15.32 21.29
N LEU A 70 -22.99 14.14 21.25
CA LEU A 70 -24.16 13.84 22.08
C LEU A 70 -23.83 13.93 23.58
N GLN A 71 -22.67 13.37 23.98
CA GLN A 71 -22.20 13.43 25.37
C GLN A 71 -21.92 14.86 25.83
N GLN A 72 -21.21 15.64 25.02
CA GLN A 72 -20.89 17.04 25.33
C GLN A 72 -22.14 17.94 25.39
N HIS A 73 -23.15 17.61 24.60
CA HIS A 73 -24.43 18.32 24.62
C HIS A 73 -25.40 17.77 25.69
N ASN A 74 -25.00 16.78 26.47
CA ASN A 74 -25.83 16.10 27.46
C ASN A 74 -27.14 15.51 26.88
N THR A 75 -27.14 15.11 25.62
CA THR A 75 -28.28 14.48 24.98
C THR A 75 -28.33 12.99 25.38
N PRO A 76 -29.41 12.48 25.99
CA PRO A 76 -29.53 11.07 26.32
C PRO A 76 -29.54 10.20 25.06
N PHE A 77 -28.70 9.19 25.02
CA PHE A 77 -28.65 8.25 23.87
C PHE A 77 -28.36 6.82 24.31
N THR A 78 -28.69 5.88 23.43
CA THR A 78 -28.36 4.45 23.54
C THR A 78 -27.67 3.97 22.26
N VAL A 79 -26.78 3.00 22.38
CA VAL A 79 -26.12 2.34 21.25
C VAL A 79 -26.69 0.93 21.11
N ALA A 80 -27.18 0.60 19.93
CA ALA A 80 -27.88 -0.66 19.66
C ALA A 80 -26.97 -1.75 19.07
N PHE A 81 -25.63 -1.61 19.21
CA PHE A 81 -24.68 -2.62 18.75
C PHE A 81 -23.47 -2.69 19.70
N GLU A 82 -22.73 -3.79 19.63
CA GLU A 82 -21.49 -3.96 20.39
C GLU A 82 -20.37 -3.13 19.82
N GLU A 83 -19.82 -2.22 20.62
CA GLU A 83 -18.81 -1.27 20.17
C GLU A 83 -17.39 -1.86 20.13
N ARG A 84 -17.08 -2.80 21.01
CA ARG A 84 -15.75 -3.35 21.22
C ARG A 84 -15.78 -4.86 21.50
N PRO A 85 -15.95 -5.70 20.49
CA PRO A 85 -15.93 -7.14 20.68
C PRO A 85 -14.54 -7.60 21.11
N VAL A 86 -14.44 -8.31 22.21
CA VAL A 86 -13.20 -8.80 22.83
C VAL A 86 -12.82 -10.16 22.27
N LEU A 87 -11.53 -10.43 22.12
CA LEU A 87 -11.03 -11.74 21.74
C LEU A 87 -11.46 -12.81 22.77
N PRO A 88 -11.95 -13.97 22.32
CA PRO A 88 -12.37 -15.05 23.23
C PRO A 88 -11.20 -15.85 23.80
N PHE A 89 -9.97 -15.47 23.46
CA PHE A 89 -8.72 -16.14 23.89
C PHE A 89 -7.64 -15.11 24.21
N ALA A 90 -6.68 -15.52 25.02
CA ALA A 90 -5.50 -14.73 25.31
C ALA A 90 -4.47 -14.83 24.18
N THR A 91 -3.74 -13.75 23.96
CA THR A 91 -2.60 -13.71 23.03
C THR A 91 -1.31 -13.53 23.82
N THR A 92 -0.19 -13.98 23.26
CA THR A 92 1.14 -13.79 23.83
C THR A 92 2.11 -13.44 22.71
N LEU A 93 2.89 -12.38 22.89
CA LEU A 93 3.90 -12.03 21.87
C LEU A 93 5.06 -13.02 21.93
N ALA A 94 5.32 -13.68 20.80
CA ALA A 94 6.35 -14.73 20.69
C ALA A 94 7.78 -14.19 20.75
N LEU A 95 7.98 -12.90 20.45
CA LEU A 95 9.28 -12.24 20.39
C LEU A 95 9.23 -10.91 21.15
N PRO A 96 10.36 -10.47 21.72
CA PRO A 96 10.45 -9.12 22.28
C PRO A 96 10.33 -8.09 21.15
N SER A 97 9.65 -7.00 21.46
CA SER A 97 9.58 -5.84 20.58
C SER A 97 10.94 -5.14 20.46
N ARG A 98 11.11 -4.39 19.38
CA ARG A 98 12.23 -3.48 19.22
C ARG A 98 11.84 -2.09 19.71
N PRO A 99 12.79 -1.27 20.25
CA PRO A 99 12.47 0.05 20.82
C PRO A 99 11.61 0.93 19.91
N TYR A 100 11.91 0.99 18.61
CA TYR A 100 11.14 1.78 17.66
C TYR A 100 9.72 1.23 17.40
N GLN A 101 9.47 -0.05 17.64
CA GLN A 101 8.13 -0.66 17.56
C GLN A 101 7.31 -0.30 18.80
N ASP A 102 7.96 -0.26 19.97
CA ASP A 102 7.34 0.21 21.21
C ASP A 102 6.98 1.69 21.10
N GLU A 103 7.88 2.53 20.57
CA GLU A 103 7.61 3.94 20.29
C GLU A 103 6.43 4.12 19.33
N ALA A 104 6.40 3.33 18.23
CA ALA A 104 5.31 3.38 17.27
C ALA A 104 3.95 3.02 17.90
N LEU A 105 3.92 1.97 18.71
CA LEU A 105 2.71 1.57 19.43
C LEU A 105 2.29 2.63 20.47
N ALA A 106 3.24 3.16 21.24
CA ALA A 106 2.97 4.19 22.25
C ALA A 106 2.38 5.46 21.63
N ASN A 107 2.95 5.92 20.52
CA ASN A 107 2.43 7.09 19.79
C ASN A 107 1.02 6.84 19.22
N TRP A 108 0.79 5.64 18.68
CA TRP A 108 -0.53 5.27 18.19
C TRP A 108 -1.58 5.22 19.30
N LEU A 109 -1.22 4.67 20.47
CA LEU A 109 -2.11 4.66 21.65
C LEU A 109 -2.40 6.07 22.16
N ALA A 110 -1.39 6.95 22.19
CA ALA A 110 -1.53 8.34 22.61
C ALA A 110 -2.49 9.14 21.71
N GLU A 111 -2.54 8.82 20.41
CA GLU A 111 -3.46 9.42 19.44
C GLU A 111 -4.80 8.64 19.38
N SER A 112 -5.32 8.28 20.55
CA SER A 112 -6.61 7.58 20.69
C SER A 112 -6.72 6.27 19.90
N SER A 113 -5.61 5.62 19.64
CA SER A 113 -5.50 4.39 18.83
C SER A 113 -6.00 4.55 17.38
N ALA A 114 -5.77 5.72 16.80
CA ALA A 114 -6.08 6.04 15.42
C ALA A 114 -4.90 6.78 14.77
N GLY A 115 -4.29 6.20 13.74
CA GLY A 115 -3.17 6.84 13.06
C GLY A 115 -2.36 5.92 12.16
N VAL A 116 -1.46 6.55 11.40
CA VAL A 116 -0.59 5.90 10.43
C VAL A 116 0.82 5.78 10.98
N VAL A 117 1.36 4.57 10.96
CA VAL A 117 2.75 4.24 11.30
C VAL A 117 3.52 4.00 10.01
N VAL A 118 4.55 4.82 9.77
CA VAL A 118 5.39 4.77 8.57
C VAL A 118 6.73 4.10 8.91
N LEU A 119 6.88 2.86 8.43
CA LEU A 119 8.07 2.04 8.65
C LEU A 119 8.53 1.39 7.34
N PRO A 120 9.83 1.32 7.07
CA PRO A 120 10.35 0.64 5.89
C PRO A 120 9.90 -0.81 5.79
N THR A 121 9.98 -1.36 4.59
CA THR A 121 9.81 -2.80 4.39
C THR A 121 10.89 -3.56 5.16
N GLY A 122 10.52 -4.67 5.82
CA GLY A 122 11.44 -5.43 6.67
C GLY A 122 11.57 -4.91 8.12
N ALA A 123 11.00 -3.75 8.46
CA ALA A 123 11.01 -3.23 9.82
C ALA A 123 9.98 -3.90 10.76
N GLY A 124 9.25 -4.91 10.30
CA GLY A 124 8.30 -5.64 11.14
C GLY A 124 6.95 -4.93 11.34
N LYS A 125 6.40 -4.28 10.30
CA LYS A 125 5.07 -3.67 10.34
C LYS A 125 3.98 -4.64 10.84
N THR A 126 4.00 -5.90 10.37
CA THR A 126 3.06 -6.93 10.82
C THR A 126 3.20 -7.22 12.32
N PHE A 127 4.41 -7.11 12.87
CA PHE A 127 4.63 -7.27 14.32
C PHE A 127 4.06 -6.10 15.12
N VAL A 128 4.14 -4.86 14.60
CA VAL A 128 3.44 -3.70 15.22
C VAL A 128 1.93 -3.94 15.25
N ALA A 129 1.35 -4.51 14.18
CA ALA A 129 -0.05 -4.92 14.18
C ALA A 129 -0.34 -6.00 15.24
N ALA A 130 0.53 -7.01 15.37
CA ALA A 130 0.39 -8.03 16.42
C ALA A 130 0.44 -7.42 17.82
N MET A 131 1.33 -6.46 18.06
CA MET A 131 1.39 -5.71 19.33
C MET A 131 0.09 -4.93 19.59
N ALA A 132 -0.47 -4.28 18.57
CA ALA A 132 -1.74 -3.55 18.69
C ALA A 132 -2.92 -4.52 18.99
N ILE A 133 -2.96 -5.69 18.35
CA ILE A 133 -3.96 -6.74 18.63
C ILE A 133 -3.81 -7.23 20.07
N HIS A 134 -2.60 -7.56 20.49
CA HIS A 134 -2.31 -8.04 21.83
C HIS A 134 -2.72 -7.01 22.91
N MET A 135 -2.35 -5.73 22.69
CA MET A 135 -2.61 -4.66 23.64
C MET A 135 -4.11 -4.33 23.76
N THR A 136 -4.83 -4.35 22.64
CA THR A 136 -6.27 -4.00 22.64
C THR A 136 -7.16 -5.18 23.03
N GLY A 137 -6.76 -6.40 22.74
CA GLY A 137 -7.55 -7.62 22.97
C GLY A 137 -8.88 -7.65 22.21
N LEU A 138 -9.00 -6.90 21.10
CA LEU A 138 -10.24 -6.75 20.35
C LEU A 138 -10.28 -7.62 19.09
N TRP A 139 -11.49 -7.95 18.65
CA TRP A 139 -11.67 -8.52 17.32
C TRP A 139 -11.03 -7.60 16.30
N THR A 140 -10.16 -8.18 15.47
CA THR A 140 -9.31 -7.41 14.54
C THR A 140 -9.48 -7.86 13.11
N LEU A 141 -9.67 -6.88 12.22
CA LEU A 141 -9.63 -7.08 10.77
C LEU A 141 -8.35 -6.44 10.20
N ALA A 142 -7.49 -7.26 9.61
CA ALA A 142 -6.32 -6.81 8.88
C ALA A 142 -6.61 -6.80 7.37
N VAL A 143 -6.57 -5.62 6.77
CA VAL A 143 -6.84 -5.41 5.33
C VAL A 143 -5.51 -5.34 4.58
N VAL A 144 -5.32 -6.21 3.60
CA VAL A 144 -4.07 -6.35 2.84
C VAL A 144 -4.31 -6.23 1.33
N PRO A 145 -3.31 -5.81 0.54
CA PRO A 145 -3.52 -5.55 -0.90
C PRO A 145 -3.67 -6.80 -1.76
N THR A 146 -3.05 -7.93 -1.42
CA THR A 146 -3.01 -9.11 -2.30
C THR A 146 -3.29 -10.41 -1.56
N ILE A 147 -3.70 -11.45 -2.32
CA ILE A 147 -3.93 -12.80 -1.78
C ILE A 147 -2.62 -13.40 -1.23
N ASP A 148 -1.49 -13.13 -1.87
CA ASP A 148 -0.18 -13.62 -1.40
C ASP A 148 0.15 -13.02 -0.02
N LEU A 149 -0.09 -11.72 0.18
CA LEU A 149 0.06 -11.07 1.49
C LEU A 149 -0.92 -11.60 2.53
N LEU A 150 -2.12 -11.93 2.13
CA LEU A 150 -3.13 -12.47 3.03
C LEU A 150 -2.61 -13.76 3.71
N GLN A 151 -2.04 -14.69 2.96
CA GLN A 151 -1.46 -15.92 3.51
C GLN A 151 -0.19 -15.63 4.35
N GLN A 152 0.65 -14.69 3.92
CA GLN A 152 1.83 -14.29 4.70
C GLN A 152 1.44 -13.68 6.06
N TRP A 153 0.44 -12.80 6.06
CA TRP A 153 -0.08 -12.19 7.29
C TRP A 153 -0.67 -13.24 8.23
N ARG A 154 -1.39 -14.24 7.70
CA ARG A 154 -1.94 -15.35 8.50
C ARG A 154 -0.84 -16.07 9.26
N VAL A 155 0.21 -16.48 8.55
CA VAL A 155 1.37 -17.16 9.16
C VAL A 155 2.10 -16.24 10.13
N ALA A 156 2.34 -14.98 9.75
CA ALA A 156 3.08 -14.04 10.59
C ALA A 156 2.34 -13.68 11.87
N LEU A 157 1.03 -13.45 11.83
CA LEU A 157 0.21 -13.17 13.02
C LEU A 157 0.08 -14.39 13.93
N SER A 158 -0.13 -15.59 13.36
CA SER A 158 -0.13 -16.84 14.11
C SER A 158 1.16 -17.01 14.91
N ALA A 159 2.30 -16.83 14.25
CA ALA A 159 3.61 -16.93 14.90
C ALA A 159 3.82 -15.79 15.93
N ALA A 160 3.50 -14.55 15.60
CA ALA A 160 3.74 -13.39 16.45
C ALA A 160 2.88 -13.38 17.73
N LEU A 161 1.63 -13.87 17.63
CA LEU A 161 0.66 -13.90 18.74
C LEU A 161 0.63 -15.24 19.48
N SER A 162 1.49 -16.20 19.12
CA SER A 162 1.52 -17.56 19.66
C SER A 162 0.15 -18.27 19.57
N LEU A 163 -0.54 -18.09 18.45
CA LEU A 163 -1.86 -18.67 18.18
C LEU A 163 -1.76 -19.80 17.15
N PRO A 164 -2.59 -20.86 17.26
CA PRO A 164 -2.78 -21.81 16.19
C PRO A 164 -3.21 -21.09 14.90
N ILE A 165 -2.69 -21.51 13.75
CA ILE A 165 -2.99 -20.86 12.47
C ILE A 165 -4.49 -20.88 12.15
N ASP A 166 -5.21 -21.92 12.65
CA ASP A 166 -6.63 -22.08 12.48
C ASP A 166 -7.48 -21.11 13.31
N GLU A 167 -6.91 -20.38 14.26
CA GLU A 167 -7.59 -19.30 14.97
C GLU A 167 -7.65 -17.99 14.16
N ILE A 168 -6.94 -17.91 13.05
CA ILE A 168 -6.90 -16.74 12.19
C ILE A 168 -7.71 -16.99 10.93
N GLY A 169 -8.79 -16.22 10.77
CA GLY A 169 -9.70 -16.28 9.63
C GLY A 169 -9.10 -15.64 8.38
N VAL A 170 -9.58 -16.07 7.22
CA VAL A 170 -9.17 -15.60 5.91
C VAL A 170 -10.41 -15.27 5.07
N PHE A 171 -10.41 -14.06 4.48
CA PHE A 171 -11.49 -13.63 3.61
C PHE A 171 -10.96 -13.05 2.29
N GLY A 172 -10.81 -13.90 1.28
CA GLY A 172 -10.27 -13.54 -0.04
C GLY A 172 -9.74 -14.76 -0.78
N GLY A 173 -9.53 -14.64 -2.09
CA GLY A 173 -9.00 -15.75 -2.88
C GLY A 173 -9.89 -17.00 -2.94
N GLY A 174 -11.20 -16.84 -2.72
CA GLY A 174 -12.17 -17.95 -2.67
C GLY A 174 -12.51 -18.43 -1.26
N GLU A 175 -11.71 -18.12 -0.25
CA GLU A 175 -11.99 -18.40 1.16
C GLU A 175 -12.87 -17.29 1.75
N LYS A 176 -13.80 -17.65 2.67
CA LYS A 176 -14.73 -16.72 3.35
C LYS A 176 -14.91 -17.11 4.81
N GLU A 177 -13.81 -17.22 5.53
CA GLU A 177 -13.82 -17.61 6.94
C GLU A 177 -13.60 -16.38 7.83
N LEU A 178 -14.62 -16.00 8.59
CA LEU A 178 -14.57 -14.91 9.57
C LEU A 178 -14.31 -15.47 10.96
N LYS A 179 -13.25 -15.00 11.61
CA LYS A 179 -12.83 -15.31 12.97
C LYS A 179 -12.53 -14.03 13.75
N PRO A 180 -12.34 -14.10 15.07
CA PRO A 180 -12.01 -12.92 15.88
C PRO A 180 -10.79 -12.13 15.38
N ILE A 181 -9.79 -12.81 14.81
CA ILE A 181 -8.72 -12.18 14.03
C ILE A 181 -8.88 -12.66 12.60
N THR A 182 -9.17 -11.75 11.67
CA THR A 182 -9.41 -12.06 10.25
C THR A 182 -8.53 -11.20 9.37
N ILE A 183 -7.98 -11.83 8.32
CA ILE A 183 -7.24 -11.12 7.28
C ILE A 183 -8.11 -11.11 6.02
N ILE A 184 -8.22 -9.95 5.39
CA ILE A 184 -9.08 -9.72 4.22
C ILE A 184 -8.32 -8.91 3.16
N THR A 185 -8.59 -9.17 1.87
CA THR A 185 -8.06 -8.29 0.81
C THR A 185 -8.88 -7.00 0.70
N TYR A 186 -8.26 -5.91 0.21
CA TYR A 186 -8.98 -4.64 -0.06
C TYR A 186 -10.20 -4.86 -0.96
N ASP A 187 -10.06 -5.66 -2.03
CA ASP A 187 -11.16 -5.98 -2.93
C ASP A 187 -12.33 -6.65 -2.20
N SER A 188 -12.02 -7.67 -1.38
CA SER A 188 -13.04 -8.37 -0.60
C SER A 188 -13.69 -7.46 0.45
N ALA A 189 -12.91 -6.65 1.15
CA ALA A 189 -13.41 -5.73 2.17
C ALA A 189 -14.37 -4.68 1.56
N ALA A 190 -14.06 -4.16 0.37
CA ALA A 190 -14.93 -3.22 -0.34
C ALA A 190 -16.25 -3.84 -0.80
N LEU A 191 -16.23 -5.15 -1.15
CA LEU A 191 -17.43 -5.88 -1.59
C LEU A 191 -18.34 -6.31 -0.42
N TYR A 192 -17.78 -6.55 0.77
CA TYR A 192 -18.50 -7.08 1.93
C TYR A 192 -18.51 -6.14 3.15
N PRO A 193 -18.97 -4.89 3.02
CA PRO A 193 -18.88 -3.88 4.09
C PRO A 193 -19.68 -4.22 5.35
N ARG A 194 -20.64 -5.15 5.25
CA ARG A 194 -21.42 -5.60 6.42
C ARG A 194 -20.58 -6.39 7.42
N GLU A 195 -19.59 -7.11 6.94
CA GLU A 195 -18.71 -7.93 7.77
C GLU A 195 -17.74 -7.08 8.60
N LEU A 196 -17.46 -5.84 8.15
CA LEU A 196 -16.56 -4.91 8.84
C LEU A 196 -17.05 -4.46 10.21
N ARG A 197 -18.34 -4.59 10.50
CA ARG A 197 -18.96 -4.15 11.76
C ARG A 197 -18.62 -5.01 12.97
N ARG A 198 -18.14 -6.22 12.72
CA ARG A 198 -17.83 -7.18 13.78
C ARG A 198 -16.51 -6.91 14.48
N PHE A 199 -15.72 -5.98 13.94
CA PHE A 199 -14.35 -5.78 14.38
C PHE A 199 -14.21 -4.49 15.18
N GLY A 200 -13.50 -4.61 16.32
CA GLY A 200 -13.18 -3.49 17.19
C GLY A 200 -11.88 -2.77 16.84
N LEU A 201 -11.01 -3.41 16.04
CA LEU A 201 -9.78 -2.86 15.52
C LEU A 201 -9.67 -3.12 14.02
N LEU A 202 -9.34 -2.07 13.25
CA LEU A 202 -8.98 -2.19 11.83
C LEU A 202 -7.50 -1.91 11.63
N VAL A 203 -6.82 -2.80 10.94
CA VAL A 203 -5.43 -2.64 10.52
C VAL A 203 -5.39 -2.58 9.00
N PHE A 204 -4.79 -1.55 8.43
CA PHE A 204 -4.64 -1.36 7.00
C PHE A 204 -3.17 -1.49 6.60
N ASP A 205 -2.78 -2.62 6.03
CA ASP A 205 -1.45 -2.77 5.45
C ASP A 205 -1.39 -2.09 4.09
N GLU A 206 -0.25 -1.45 3.80
CA GLU A 206 -0.07 -0.57 2.63
C GLU A 206 -1.25 0.41 2.51
N CYS A 207 -1.53 1.12 3.60
CA CYS A 207 -2.71 1.97 3.77
C CYS A 207 -2.86 3.07 2.71
N HIS A 208 -1.83 3.33 1.92
CA HIS A 208 -1.87 4.23 0.77
C HIS A 208 -2.85 3.79 -0.34
N HIS A 209 -3.36 2.54 -0.31
CA HIS A 209 -4.43 2.08 -1.20
C HIS A 209 -5.81 2.62 -0.79
N LEU A 210 -6.02 2.86 0.51
CA LEU A 210 -7.32 3.17 1.08
C LEU A 210 -8.01 4.42 0.50
N PRO A 211 -7.31 5.53 0.13
CA PRO A 211 -7.94 6.70 -0.44
C PRO A 211 -8.60 6.49 -1.83
N ALA A 212 -8.33 5.38 -2.51
CA ALA A 212 -8.97 5.09 -3.79
C ALA A 212 -10.50 5.03 -3.63
N PRO A 213 -11.29 5.54 -4.61
CA PRO A 213 -12.75 5.66 -4.49
C PRO A 213 -13.49 4.38 -4.09
N THR A 214 -12.99 3.21 -4.53
CA THR A 214 -13.56 1.91 -4.18
C THR A 214 -13.20 1.50 -2.76
N TYR A 215 -11.96 1.74 -2.32
CA TYR A 215 -11.46 1.23 -1.05
C TYR A 215 -11.77 2.14 0.15
N ARG A 216 -11.98 3.44 -0.05
CA ARG A 216 -12.39 4.33 1.05
C ARG A 216 -13.68 3.88 1.74
N LEU A 217 -14.55 3.17 1.00
CA LEU A 217 -15.78 2.57 1.54
C LEU A 217 -15.51 1.61 2.71
N ILE A 218 -14.33 1.00 2.78
CA ILE A 218 -13.92 0.12 3.88
C ILE A 218 -13.89 0.90 5.19
N ALA A 219 -13.18 2.02 5.22
CA ALA A 219 -13.10 2.87 6.39
C ALA A 219 -14.44 3.57 6.71
N GLU A 220 -15.13 4.07 5.69
CA GLU A 220 -16.41 4.75 5.83
C GLU A 220 -17.53 3.84 6.38
N SER A 221 -17.48 2.52 6.08
CA SER A 221 -18.48 1.54 6.51
C SER A 221 -18.22 0.96 7.91
N ALA A 222 -17.07 1.20 8.49
CA ALA A 222 -16.69 0.70 9.81
C ALA A 222 -16.91 1.78 10.88
N PHE A 223 -17.51 1.39 12.00
CA PHE A 223 -17.77 2.32 13.11
C PHE A 223 -16.62 2.41 14.12
N THR A 224 -15.73 1.40 14.14
CA THR A 224 -14.64 1.40 15.13
C THR A 224 -13.72 2.61 14.98
N PRO A 225 -13.40 3.29 16.11
CA PRO A 225 -12.42 4.35 16.11
C PRO A 225 -10.97 3.85 16.12
N LEU A 226 -10.73 2.58 16.51
CA LEU A 226 -9.39 2.03 16.59
C LEU A 226 -8.93 1.61 15.20
N ARG A 227 -7.98 2.37 14.65
CA ARG A 227 -7.50 2.21 13.27
C ARG A 227 -6.00 2.38 13.21
N LEU A 228 -5.33 1.38 12.67
CA LEU A 228 -3.88 1.39 12.47
C LEU A 228 -3.57 1.29 10.97
N GLY A 229 -3.02 2.35 10.42
CA GLY A 229 -2.46 2.35 9.07
C GLY A 229 -0.98 1.99 9.11
N LEU A 230 -0.56 1.09 8.22
CA LEU A 230 0.83 0.69 8.05
C LEU A 230 1.25 0.96 6.62
N SER A 231 2.35 1.65 6.41
CA SER A 231 2.93 1.84 5.08
C SER A 231 4.44 2.09 5.17
N ALA A 232 5.17 1.82 4.10
CA ALA A 232 6.54 2.29 3.96
C ALA A 232 6.58 3.70 3.36
N THR A 233 5.57 4.06 2.57
CA THR A 233 5.45 5.33 1.84
C THR A 233 3.98 5.66 1.67
N PRO A 234 3.36 6.42 2.58
CA PRO A 234 1.95 6.79 2.49
C PRO A 234 1.67 7.79 1.38
N GLU A 235 2.68 8.54 0.92
CA GLU A 235 2.55 9.60 -0.06
C GLU A 235 2.08 9.05 -1.42
N ARG A 236 1.15 9.75 -2.06
CA ARG A 236 0.59 9.43 -3.37
C ARG A 236 0.81 10.59 -4.34
N SER A 237 1.02 10.25 -5.60
CA SER A 237 1.21 11.27 -6.66
C SER A 237 -0.05 12.09 -6.98
N ASP A 238 -1.23 11.56 -6.64
CA ASP A 238 -2.53 12.22 -6.80
C ASP A 238 -2.94 13.08 -5.59
N MET A 239 -2.07 13.20 -4.58
CA MET A 239 -2.28 13.94 -3.34
C MET A 239 -3.44 13.42 -2.46
N THR A 240 -4.09 12.32 -2.80
CA THR A 240 -5.20 11.77 -2.01
C THR A 240 -4.76 11.11 -0.70
N HIS A 241 -3.46 11.03 -0.44
CA HIS A 241 -2.93 10.55 0.84
C HIS A 241 -3.37 11.41 2.03
N THR A 242 -3.74 12.67 1.81
CA THR A 242 -4.30 13.55 2.86
C THR A 242 -5.64 13.04 3.40
N ASP A 243 -6.36 12.22 2.62
CA ASP A 243 -7.60 11.59 3.09
C ASP A 243 -7.35 10.53 4.19
N LEU A 244 -6.11 10.04 4.34
CA LEU A 244 -5.75 9.09 5.40
C LEU A 244 -6.01 9.68 6.79
N ASP A 245 -5.81 10.98 6.99
CA ASP A 245 -6.08 11.64 8.27
C ASP A 245 -7.55 11.49 8.68
N THR A 246 -8.46 11.51 7.72
CA THR A 246 -9.89 11.30 7.96
C THR A 246 -10.27 9.82 8.04
N LEU A 247 -9.67 8.98 7.19
CA LEU A 247 -10.06 7.57 7.06
C LEU A 247 -9.45 6.67 8.15
N ILE A 248 -8.26 7.02 8.64
CA ILE A 248 -7.51 6.26 9.65
C ILE A 248 -7.20 7.14 10.85
N GLY A 249 -6.55 8.27 10.63
CA GLY A 249 -5.97 9.19 11.58
C GLY A 249 -4.65 9.76 11.06
N PRO A 250 -4.04 10.72 11.77
CA PRO A 250 -2.80 11.37 11.35
C PRO A 250 -1.63 10.40 11.32
N GLU A 251 -0.53 10.82 10.69
CA GLU A 251 0.74 10.11 10.83
C GLU A 251 1.27 10.30 12.26
N VAL A 252 1.35 9.19 12.99
CA VAL A 252 1.72 9.21 14.43
C VAL A 252 3.18 8.80 14.67
N TYR A 253 3.78 8.10 13.69
CA TYR A 253 5.17 7.65 13.81
C TYR A 253 5.81 7.41 12.45
N ARG A 254 7.07 7.83 12.33
CA ARG A 254 7.88 7.60 11.12
C ARG A 254 9.31 7.25 11.48
N ARG A 255 9.88 6.26 10.80
CA ARG A 255 11.32 5.98 10.73
C ARG A 255 11.75 5.73 9.30
N SER A 256 12.85 6.35 8.92
CA SER A 256 13.46 6.14 7.61
C SER A 256 14.33 4.87 7.57
N PRO A 257 14.63 4.32 6.37
CA PRO A 257 15.57 3.22 6.23
C PRO A 257 16.96 3.55 6.81
N ALA A 258 17.41 4.80 6.68
CA ALA A 258 18.72 5.26 7.18
C ALA A 258 18.77 5.15 8.71
N GLU A 259 17.79 5.72 9.43
CA GLU A 259 17.72 5.67 10.89
C GLU A 259 17.70 4.22 11.42
N LEU A 260 16.94 3.31 10.77
CA LEU A 260 16.89 1.91 11.19
C LEU A 260 18.19 1.15 10.84
N THR A 261 18.89 1.57 9.81
CA THR A 261 20.22 1.00 9.47
C THR A 261 21.28 1.48 10.45
N GLU A 262 21.27 2.74 10.84
CA GLU A 262 22.15 3.28 11.88
C GLU A 262 21.91 2.60 13.24
N GLY A 263 20.64 2.33 13.58
CA GLY A 263 20.24 1.56 14.76
C GLY A 263 20.55 0.06 14.68
N ASN A 264 21.15 -0.45 13.61
CA ASN A 264 21.41 -1.88 13.35
C ASN A 264 20.13 -2.76 13.28
N TYR A 265 18.96 -2.17 13.02
CA TYR A 265 17.71 -2.91 12.85
C TYR A 265 17.47 -3.37 11.41
N LEU A 266 18.10 -2.69 10.44
CA LEU A 266 18.16 -3.10 9.04
C LEU A 266 19.60 -3.37 8.62
N ALA A 267 19.80 -4.27 7.66
CA ALA A 267 21.12 -4.54 7.15
C ALA A 267 21.72 -3.29 6.48
N LYS A 268 23.02 -3.06 6.72
CA LYS A 268 23.76 -2.05 5.96
C LYS A 268 23.85 -2.48 4.52
N TYR A 269 23.64 -1.54 3.61
CA TYR A 269 23.76 -1.81 2.19
C TYR A 269 24.66 -0.79 1.52
N HIS A 270 25.31 -1.21 0.46
CA HIS A 270 26.07 -0.37 -0.45
C HIS A 270 25.25 -0.15 -1.72
N GLU A 271 25.09 1.10 -2.13
CA GLU A 271 24.39 1.45 -3.36
C GLU A 271 25.40 1.91 -4.39
N GLU A 272 25.44 1.25 -5.54
CA GLU A 272 26.33 1.54 -6.65
C GLU A 272 25.52 1.90 -7.89
N HIS A 273 25.73 3.11 -8.38
CA HIS A 273 25.14 3.59 -9.63
C HIS A 273 26.09 3.31 -10.77
N VAL A 274 25.68 2.43 -11.66
CA VAL A 274 26.46 2.05 -12.82
C VAL A 274 25.95 2.81 -14.04
N ALA A 275 26.74 3.77 -14.52
CA ALA A 275 26.46 4.53 -15.71
C ALA A 275 26.70 3.69 -16.98
N ILE A 276 25.70 3.54 -17.81
CA ILE A 276 25.75 2.76 -19.04
C ILE A 276 25.80 3.72 -20.24
N ALA A 277 26.87 3.69 -21.01
CA ALA A 277 26.97 4.47 -22.24
C ALA A 277 26.23 3.79 -23.39
N LEU A 278 25.49 4.57 -24.17
CA LEU A 278 24.95 4.11 -25.45
C LEU A 278 26.08 3.98 -26.49
N SER A 279 25.91 3.08 -27.46
CA SER A 279 26.73 3.12 -28.65
C SER A 279 26.45 4.42 -29.42
N PRO A 280 27.45 4.97 -30.21
CA PRO A 280 27.21 6.17 -31.02
C PRO A 280 25.99 6.06 -31.94
N ALA A 281 25.72 4.86 -32.48
CA ALA A 281 24.58 4.58 -33.30
C ALA A 281 23.25 4.64 -32.53
N ASP A 282 23.21 4.05 -31.33
CA ASP A 282 22.02 4.08 -30.46
C ASP A 282 21.78 5.48 -29.89
N GLU A 283 22.85 6.23 -29.58
CA GLU A 283 22.74 7.62 -29.14
C GLU A 283 22.09 8.50 -30.22
N ALA A 284 22.56 8.38 -31.48
CA ALA A 284 21.97 9.10 -32.61
C ALA A 284 20.51 8.71 -32.84
N ARG A 285 20.17 7.42 -32.77
CA ARG A 285 18.80 6.93 -32.86
C ARG A 285 17.94 7.45 -31.73
N TYR A 286 18.42 7.40 -30.50
CA TYR A 286 17.72 7.93 -29.35
C TYR A 286 17.41 9.41 -29.49
N ALA A 287 18.43 10.22 -29.88
CA ALA A 287 18.27 11.65 -30.07
C ALA A 287 17.22 11.97 -31.15
N GLU A 288 17.24 11.25 -32.28
CA GLU A 288 16.26 11.43 -33.34
C GLU A 288 14.82 11.08 -32.88
N GLN A 289 14.64 9.97 -32.20
CA GLN A 289 13.32 9.59 -31.69
C GLN A 289 12.81 10.59 -30.63
N ARG A 290 13.68 11.09 -29.80
CA ARG A 290 13.34 12.16 -28.84
C ARG A 290 12.96 13.46 -29.55
N ARG A 291 13.67 13.81 -30.63
CA ARG A 291 13.38 15.00 -31.45
C ARG A 291 11.97 14.92 -32.07
N ILE A 292 11.61 13.78 -32.65
CA ILE A 292 10.28 13.55 -33.23
C ILE A 292 9.18 13.75 -32.17
N TYR A 293 9.33 13.11 -31.04
CA TYR A 293 8.37 13.21 -29.94
C TYR A 293 8.24 14.64 -29.39
N GLN A 294 9.35 15.30 -29.13
CA GLN A 294 9.37 16.67 -28.60
C GLN A 294 8.81 17.69 -29.61
N ALA A 295 9.11 17.54 -30.90
CA ALA A 295 8.56 18.39 -31.97
C ALA A 295 7.03 18.31 -32.03
N PHE A 296 6.47 17.10 -31.90
CA PHE A 296 5.02 16.90 -31.81
C PHE A 296 4.42 17.62 -30.62
N LEU A 297 4.96 17.42 -29.40
CA LEU A 297 4.47 18.08 -28.19
C LEU A 297 4.51 19.61 -28.32
N LYS A 298 5.62 20.15 -28.83
CA LYS A 298 5.78 21.59 -29.02
C LYS A 298 4.80 22.15 -30.08
N ARG A 299 4.63 21.48 -31.21
CA ARG A 299 3.73 21.91 -32.28
C ARG A 299 2.28 21.92 -31.83
N ARG A 300 1.86 20.90 -31.07
CA ARG A 300 0.49 20.76 -30.56
C ARG A 300 0.27 21.48 -29.23
N ARG A 301 1.30 22.13 -28.67
CA ARG A 301 1.27 22.79 -27.35
C ARG A 301 0.80 21.86 -26.23
N ILE A 302 1.20 20.58 -26.32
CA ILE A 302 0.82 19.55 -25.33
C ILE A 302 1.81 19.59 -24.17
N ILE A 303 1.26 19.69 -22.96
CA ILE A 303 2.03 19.57 -21.71
C ILE A 303 1.64 18.25 -21.07
N ILE A 304 2.63 17.39 -20.80
CA ILE A 304 2.48 16.12 -20.09
C ILE A 304 2.98 16.32 -18.65
N ARG A 305 2.08 16.27 -17.69
CA ARG A 305 2.38 16.38 -16.26
C ARG A 305 2.13 15.06 -15.53
N THR A 306 1.15 14.30 -15.98
CA THR A 306 0.70 13.05 -15.39
C THR A 306 0.70 11.90 -16.41
N PRO A 307 0.72 10.63 -15.97
CA PRO A 307 0.50 9.49 -16.86
C PRO A 307 -0.84 9.58 -17.63
N ASP A 308 -1.89 10.11 -17.01
CA ASP A 308 -3.21 10.30 -17.63
C ASP A 308 -3.14 11.33 -18.76
N ASP A 309 -2.37 12.41 -18.60
CA ASP A 309 -2.10 13.36 -19.67
C ASP A 309 -1.52 12.66 -20.90
N PHE A 310 -0.54 11.77 -20.68
CA PHE A 310 0.08 11.02 -21.75
C PHE A 310 -0.93 10.08 -22.44
N GLN A 311 -1.74 9.39 -21.65
CA GLN A 311 -2.76 8.50 -22.16
C GLN A 311 -3.80 9.24 -23.01
N GLN A 312 -4.34 10.33 -22.48
CA GLN A 312 -5.38 11.11 -23.16
C GLN A 312 -4.85 11.89 -24.36
N LYS A 313 -3.70 12.59 -24.18
CA LYS A 313 -3.19 13.56 -25.16
C LYS A 313 -2.24 12.95 -26.22
N VAL A 314 -1.74 11.74 -26.00
CA VAL A 314 -0.85 11.06 -26.95
C VAL A 314 -1.43 9.72 -27.40
N ILE A 315 -1.75 8.82 -26.47
CA ILE A 315 -2.21 7.46 -26.81
C ILE A 315 -3.58 7.51 -27.49
N PHE A 316 -4.58 8.15 -26.90
CA PHE A 316 -5.92 8.22 -27.52
C PHE A 316 -5.90 8.99 -28.87
N MET A 317 -5.12 10.07 -28.96
CA MET A 317 -4.96 10.79 -30.22
C MET A 317 -4.31 9.91 -31.31
N SER A 318 -3.37 9.04 -30.94
CA SER A 318 -2.65 8.19 -31.90
C SER A 318 -3.56 7.22 -32.68
N ALA A 319 -4.76 6.95 -32.18
CA ALA A 319 -5.74 6.13 -32.88
C ALA A 319 -6.30 6.80 -34.16
N ARG A 320 -6.35 8.15 -34.18
CA ARG A 320 -6.99 8.93 -35.26
C ARG A 320 -6.04 9.90 -35.94
N ASP A 321 -4.93 10.28 -35.32
CA ASP A 321 -3.97 11.26 -35.83
C ASP A 321 -2.64 10.56 -36.14
N PRO A 322 -2.23 10.52 -37.46
CA PRO A 322 -0.96 9.91 -37.87
C PRO A 322 0.27 10.55 -37.22
N GLU A 323 0.24 11.88 -36.96
CA GLU A 323 1.35 12.58 -36.33
C GLU A 323 1.47 12.17 -34.85
N ALA A 324 0.35 12.06 -34.11
CA ALA A 324 0.34 11.57 -32.76
C ALA A 324 0.81 10.10 -32.67
N ARG A 325 0.44 9.28 -33.69
CA ARG A 325 0.93 7.89 -33.79
C ARG A 325 2.44 7.83 -33.99
N ALA A 326 2.98 8.65 -34.88
CA ALA A 326 4.44 8.74 -35.12
C ALA A 326 5.17 9.19 -33.83
N ALA A 327 4.64 10.18 -33.12
CA ALA A 327 5.19 10.66 -31.85
C ALA A 327 5.13 9.59 -30.75
N MET A 328 4.02 8.84 -30.65
CA MET A 328 3.89 7.73 -29.70
C MET A 328 4.90 6.62 -30.00
N LEU A 329 5.08 6.24 -31.27
CA LEU A 329 6.06 5.22 -31.67
C LEU A 329 7.48 5.70 -31.40
N ALA A 330 7.79 6.96 -31.70
CA ALA A 330 9.09 7.56 -31.42
C ALA A 330 9.39 7.58 -29.90
N TRP A 331 8.42 7.92 -29.07
CA TRP A 331 8.55 7.84 -27.61
C TRP A 331 8.82 6.40 -27.13
N ARG A 332 8.10 5.41 -27.67
CA ARG A 332 8.30 3.99 -27.33
C ARG A 332 9.69 3.51 -27.75
N GLU A 333 10.14 3.88 -28.94
CA GLU A 333 11.47 3.49 -29.44
C GLU A 333 12.59 4.16 -28.64
N ALA A 334 12.51 5.46 -28.33
CA ALA A 334 13.46 6.13 -27.45
C ALA A 334 13.54 5.43 -26.09
N ARG A 335 12.40 5.08 -25.52
CA ARG A 335 12.35 4.34 -24.26
C ARG A 335 12.96 2.94 -24.37
N ASN A 336 12.70 2.23 -25.45
CA ASN A 336 13.28 0.93 -25.71
C ASN A 336 14.81 1.03 -25.80
N ILE A 337 15.36 1.97 -26.56
CA ILE A 337 16.79 2.20 -26.66
C ILE A 337 17.41 2.45 -25.29
N ALA A 338 16.82 3.34 -24.48
CA ALA A 338 17.34 3.65 -23.15
C ALA A 338 17.31 2.45 -22.19
N MET A 339 16.22 1.66 -22.19
CA MET A 339 16.01 0.60 -21.21
C MET A 339 16.57 -0.75 -21.62
N ASN A 340 16.76 -1.00 -22.92
CA ASN A 340 17.08 -2.30 -23.50
C ASN A 340 18.39 -2.29 -24.32
N THR A 341 19.32 -1.42 -23.96
CA THR A 341 20.61 -1.32 -24.70
C THR A 341 21.49 -2.56 -24.49
N PRO A 342 22.19 -3.06 -25.52
CA PRO A 342 23.14 -4.17 -25.40
C PRO A 342 24.21 -3.98 -24.31
N ALA A 343 24.62 -2.75 -24.07
CA ALA A 343 25.58 -2.40 -23.03
C ALA A 343 25.12 -2.77 -21.62
N LYS A 344 23.79 -2.71 -21.33
CA LYS A 344 23.25 -3.20 -20.05
C LYS A 344 23.44 -4.69 -19.87
N TYR A 345 23.29 -5.47 -20.92
CA TYR A 345 23.46 -6.94 -20.85
C TYR A 345 24.91 -7.32 -20.61
N ALA A 346 25.87 -6.61 -21.21
CA ALA A 346 27.29 -6.80 -20.95
C ALA A 346 27.61 -6.50 -19.46
N GLU A 347 27.00 -5.46 -18.92
CA GLU A 347 27.20 -5.11 -17.50
C GLU A 347 26.52 -6.11 -16.57
N ILE A 348 25.31 -6.57 -16.89
CA ILE A 348 24.64 -7.64 -16.15
C ILE A 348 25.52 -8.89 -16.13
N GLU A 349 26.11 -9.29 -17.26
CA GLU A 349 27.02 -10.44 -17.32
C GLU A 349 28.22 -10.25 -16.39
N ARG A 350 28.85 -9.08 -16.42
CA ARG A 350 29.95 -8.74 -15.52
C ARG A 350 29.56 -8.87 -14.04
N LEU A 351 28.40 -8.30 -13.66
CA LEU A 351 27.89 -8.36 -12.29
C LEU A 351 27.51 -9.80 -11.87
N LEU A 352 26.92 -10.58 -12.75
CA LEU A 352 26.60 -11.99 -12.47
C LEU A 352 27.85 -12.84 -12.25
N ARG A 353 28.94 -12.56 -12.99
CA ARG A 353 30.24 -13.20 -12.79
C ARG A 353 30.90 -12.77 -11.49
N LEU A 354 30.82 -11.46 -11.14
CA LEU A 354 31.34 -10.92 -9.88
C LEU A 354 30.69 -11.59 -8.67
N HIS A 355 29.38 -11.86 -8.78
CA HIS A 355 28.57 -12.41 -7.70
C HIS A 355 28.18 -13.88 -7.94
N VAL A 356 29.10 -14.70 -8.47
CA VAL A 356 28.81 -16.09 -8.83
C VAL A 356 28.26 -16.92 -7.66
N GLY A 357 28.78 -16.72 -6.45
CA GLY A 357 28.39 -17.41 -5.23
C GLY A 357 27.22 -16.79 -4.47
N ASP A 358 26.76 -15.60 -4.87
CA ASP A 358 25.71 -14.89 -4.15
C ASP A 358 24.33 -15.16 -4.74
N GLN A 359 23.30 -15.02 -3.90
CA GLN A 359 21.92 -14.89 -4.39
C GLN A 359 21.71 -13.49 -4.95
N VAL A 360 21.38 -13.40 -6.25
CA VAL A 360 21.20 -12.14 -6.98
C VAL A 360 19.77 -12.03 -7.50
N LEU A 361 19.13 -10.91 -7.19
CA LEU A 361 17.81 -10.58 -7.67
C LEU A 361 17.88 -9.41 -8.68
N LEU A 362 17.48 -9.67 -9.93
CA LEU A 362 17.42 -8.66 -10.98
C LEU A 362 16.00 -8.14 -11.14
N PHE A 363 15.86 -6.82 -11.18
CA PHE A 363 14.56 -6.15 -11.36
C PHE A 363 14.50 -5.36 -12.66
N SER A 364 13.44 -5.55 -13.42
CA SER A 364 13.09 -4.66 -14.52
C SER A 364 11.58 -4.46 -14.57
N GLU A 365 11.12 -3.22 -14.74
CA GLU A 365 9.70 -2.95 -14.99
C GLU A 365 9.29 -3.24 -16.43
N TYR A 366 10.25 -3.49 -17.30
CA TYR A 366 10.03 -3.70 -18.71
C TYR A 366 10.11 -5.19 -19.03
N ASN A 367 8.94 -5.83 -19.21
CA ASN A 367 8.89 -7.28 -19.41
C ASN A 367 9.77 -7.78 -20.57
N PRO A 368 9.88 -7.09 -21.74
CA PRO A 368 10.84 -7.52 -22.77
C PRO A 368 12.29 -7.62 -22.29
N VAL A 369 12.69 -6.77 -21.33
CA VAL A 369 14.02 -6.86 -20.70
C VAL A 369 14.12 -8.07 -19.77
N VAL A 370 13.06 -8.37 -19.02
CA VAL A 370 12.99 -9.58 -18.15
C VAL A 370 13.12 -10.83 -19.02
N ASP A 371 12.34 -10.91 -20.11
CA ASP A 371 12.33 -12.05 -21.04
C ASP A 371 13.70 -12.22 -21.70
N GLU A 372 14.36 -11.13 -22.11
CA GLU A 372 15.69 -11.17 -22.74
C GLU A 372 16.77 -11.57 -21.75
N ILE A 373 16.76 -11.08 -20.50
CA ILE A 373 17.69 -11.51 -19.44
C ILE A 373 17.50 -13.00 -19.16
N SER A 374 16.27 -13.45 -18.97
CA SER A 374 15.94 -14.85 -18.71
C SER A 374 16.47 -15.76 -19.82
N ARG A 375 16.22 -15.41 -21.08
CA ARG A 375 16.66 -16.18 -22.25
C ARG A 375 18.18 -16.17 -22.39
N ARG A 376 18.82 -15.00 -22.26
CA ARG A 376 20.25 -14.81 -22.52
C ARG A 376 21.14 -15.49 -21.48
N PHE A 377 20.72 -15.44 -20.23
CA PHE A 377 21.49 -15.97 -19.10
C PHE A 377 20.90 -17.26 -18.51
N CYS A 378 19.88 -17.85 -19.15
CA CYS A 378 19.18 -19.05 -18.70
C CYS A 378 18.71 -18.95 -17.23
N LEU A 379 18.15 -17.79 -16.83
CA LEU A 379 17.70 -17.54 -15.48
C LEU A 379 16.19 -17.76 -15.34
N PRO A 380 15.72 -18.30 -14.21
CA PRO A 380 14.30 -18.31 -13.89
C PRO A 380 13.75 -16.87 -13.84
N SER A 381 12.53 -16.70 -14.32
CA SER A 381 11.88 -15.37 -14.35
C SER A 381 10.48 -15.40 -13.76
N ILE A 382 10.10 -14.29 -13.09
CA ILE A 382 8.75 -14.09 -12.59
C ILE A 382 8.19 -12.82 -13.21
N THR A 383 7.09 -12.96 -13.96
CA THR A 383 6.35 -11.87 -14.58
C THR A 383 4.86 -11.98 -14.24
N TYR A 384 4.05 -11.01 -14.69
CA TYR A 384 2.60 -11.08 -14.53
C TYR A 384 1.95 -12.30 -15.23
N LYS A 385 2.66 -12.93 -16.18
CA LYS A 385 2.21 -14.13 -16.88
C LYS A 385 2.50 -15.42 -16.11
N THR A 386 3.39 -15.37 -15.11
CA THR A 386 3.80 -16.54 -14.35
C THR A 386 2.66 -16.98 -13.43
N PRO A 387 2.12 -18.21 -13.57
CA PRO A 387 1.07 -18.73 -12.71
C PRO A 387 1.48 -18.73 -11.23
N ALA A 388 0.50 -18.60 -10.33
CA ALA A 388 0.76 -18.50 -8.90
C ALA A 388 1.54 -19.70 -8.32
N GLU A 389 1.22 -20.90 -8.76
CA GLU A 389 1.91 -22.13 -8.32
C GLU A 389 3.35 -22.19 -8.82
N GLU A 390 3.60 -21.86 -10.07
CA GLU A 390 4.94 -21.78 -10.65
C GLU A 390 5.77 -20.70 -9.94
N ARG A 391 5.18 -19.54 -9.66
CA ARG A 391 5.80 -18.45 -8.90
C ARG A 391 6.25 -18.93 -7.52
N ARG A 392 5.37 -19.65 -6.81
CA ARG A 392 5.68 -20.22 -5.51
C ARG A 392 6.88 -21.17 -5.60
N THR A 393 6.87 -22.08 -6.56
CA THR A 393 7.97 -23.04 -6.79
C THR A 393 9.30 -22.33 -7.08
N ILE A 394 9.30 -21.29 -7.95
CA ILE A 394 10.52 -20.52 -8.26
C ILE A 394 11.05 -19.82 -7.00
N LEU A 395 10.18 -19.19 -6.22
CA LEU A 395 10.58 -18.50 -4.99
C LEU A 395 11.10 -19.48 -3.92
N GLU A 396 10.51 -20.65 -3.76
CA GLU A 396 10.99 -21.71 -2.85
C GLU A 396 12.37 -22.21 -3.26
N ARG A 397 12.61 -22.44 -4.55
CA ARG A 397 13.91 -22.85 -5.08
C ARG A 397 14.98 -21.75 -4.94
N PHE A 398 14.58 -20.48 -5.10
CA PHE A 398 15.48 -19.36 -4.82
C PHE A 398 15.77 -19.23 -3.32
N ARG A 399 14.77 -19.43 -2.46
CA ARG A 399 14.92 -19.40 -0.99
C ARG A 399 15.84 -20.52 -0.47
N SER A 400 15.72 -21.72 -1.03
CA SER A 400 16.57 -22.86 -0.68
C SER A 400 17.99 -22.78 -1.25
N GLY A 401 18.29 -21.80 -2.13
CA GLY A 401 19.58 -21.68 -2.82
C GLY A 401 19.74 -22.61 -4.03
N GLN A 402 18.72 -23.37 -4.40
CA GLN A 402 18.73 -24.16 -5.63
C GLN A 402 18.81 -23.27 -6.87
N TYR A 403 18.13 -22.12 -6.82
CA TYR A 403 18.37 -21.02 -7.75
C TYR A 403 19.15 -19.91 -7.03
N THR A 404 20.28 -19.53 -7.58
CA THR A 404 21.09 -18.42 -7.03
C THR A 404 20.83 -17.10 -7.73
N LYS A 405 20.18 -17.12 -8.88
CA LYS A 405 19.85 -15.93 -9.67
C LYS A 405 18.37 -15.97 -10.05
N LEU A 406 17.70 -14.82 -9.97
CA LEU A 406 16.29 -14.68 -10.32
C LEU A 406 16.07 -13.32 -10.98
N VAL A 407 15.36 -13.28 -12.11
CA VAL A 407 14.93 -12.03 -12.73
C VAL A 407 13.43 -11.85 -12.57
N THR A 408 13.01 -10.62 -12.29
CA THR A 408 11.60 -10.34 -12.02
C THR A 408 11.12 -9.03 -12.64
N GLY A 409 9.85 -9.04 -13.04
CA GLY A 409 9.09 -7.86 -13.40
C GLY A 409 8.48 -7.16 -12.18
N ARG A 410 7.45 -6.34 -12.42
CA ARG A 410 6.72 -5.60 -11.37
C ARG A 410 6.03 -6.48 -10.32
N VAL A 411 5.78 -7.73 -10.63
CA VAL A 411 4.95 -8.64 -9.81
C VAL A 411 5.49 -8.84 -8.38
N LEU A 412 6.79 -8.63 -8.16
CA LEU A 412 7.39 -8.72 -6.83
C LEU A 412 7.48 -7.37 -6.10
N ASN A 413 6.89 -6.30 -6.65
CA ASN A 413 6.92 -4.99 -6.00
C ASN A 413 6.07 -4.95 -4.73
N GLU A 414 4.89 -5.58 -4.75
CA GLU A 414 3.95 -5.59 -3.64
C GLU A 414 3.49 -7.03 -3.36
N GLY A 415 3.44 -7.38 -2.09
CA GLY A 415 2.74 -8.56 -1.62
C GLY A 415 3.44 -9.91 -1.75
N VAL A 416 4.60 -10.03 -2.38
CA VAL A 416 5.30 -11.30 -2.46
C VAL A 416 6.50 -11.31 -1.51
N ASP A 417 6.59 -12.35 -0.66
CA ASP A 417 7.76 -12.57 0.20
C ASP A 417 8.95 -13.02 -0.63
N VAL A 418 9.72 -12.04 -1.10
CA VAL A 418 10.98 -12.29 -1.79
C VAL A 418 11.99 -12.75 -0.77
N PRO A 419 12.64 -13.89 -0.99
CA PRO A 419 13.71 -14.37 -0.12
C PRO A 419 14.80 -13.32 0.03
N ASP A 420 15.42 -13.27 1.20
CA ASP A 420 16.56 -12.40 1.44
C ASP A 420 17.64 -12.67 0.41
N CYS A 421 18.12 -11.64 -0.25
CA CYS A 421 19.27 -11.73 -1.14
C CYS A 421 20.30 -10.68 -0.76
N ARG A 422 21.58 -10.97 -1.03
CA ARG A 422 22.69 -10.07 -0.75
C ARG A 422 22.88 -9.05 -1.85
N VAL A 423 22.49 -9.38 -3.07
CA VAL A 423 22.72 -8.53 -4.24
C VAL A 423 21.42 -8.32 -4.98
N ALA A 424 21.11 -7.07 -5.26
CA ALA A 424 20.04 -6.70 -6.18
C ALA A 424 20.55 -5.82 -7.30
N ILE A 425 20.01 -6.02 -8.49
CA ILE A 425 20.35 -5.26 -9.69
C ILE A 425 19.06 -4.65 -10.26
N ILE A 426 18.94 -3.33 -10.23
CA ILE A 426 17.87 -2.60 -10.93
C ILE A 426 18.34 -2.34 -12.36
N VAL A 427 17.78 -3.06 -13.30
CA VAL A 427 18.19 -3.00 -14.70
C VAL A 427 17.53 -1.84 -15.44
N SER A 428 16.24 -1.63 -15.21
CA SER A 428 15.47 -0.55 -15.82
C SER A 428 14.16 -0.34 -15.09
N GLY A 429 13.65 0.89 -15.07
CA GLY A 429 12.33 1.15 -14.53
C GLY A 429 12.01 2.63 -14.38
N ASN A 430 10.71 2.93 -14.42
CA ASN A 430 10.15 4.21 -14.01
C ASN A 430 9.67 4.18 -12.56
N SER A 431 10.20 3.26 -11.74
CA SER A 431 9.70 3.05 -10.39
C SER A 431 9.65 4.35 -9.61
N THR A 432 8.55 4.53 -8.91
CA THR A 432 8.39 5.61 -7.95
C THR A 432 9.38 5.42 -6.81
N LYS A 433 9.65 6.49 -6.04
CA LYS A 433 10.44 6.41 -4.79
C LYS A 433 9.91 5.29 -3.88
N ARG A 434 8.58 5.08 -3.87
CA ARG A 434 7.90 4.01 -3.13
C ARG A 434 8.36 2.62 -3.54
N GLU A 435 8.26 2.29 -4.84
CA GLU A 435 8.65 0.97 -5.34
C GLU A 435 10.15 0.71 -5.14
N TYR A 436 10.96 1.74 -5.27
CA TYR A 436 12.39 1.68 -4.97
C TYR A 436 12.65 1.34 -3.49
N ILE A 437 12.01 2.03 -2.55
CA ILE A 437 12.13 1.76 -1.12
C ILE A 437 11.61 0.37 -0.75
N GLN A 438 10.52 -0.08 -1.35
CA GLN A 438 9.99 -1.43 -1.13
C GLN A 438 10.95 -2.52 -1.64
N ARG A 439 11.61 -2.30 -2.77
CA ARG A 439 12.66 -3.21 -3.27
C ARG A 439 13.85 -3.27 -2.33
N LEU A 440 14.35 -2.12 -1.89
CA LEU A 440 15.43 -2.04 -0.91
C LEU A 440 15.09 -2.80 0.37
N GLY A 441 13.89 -2.64 0.89
CA GLY A 441 13.44 -3.31 2.11
C GLY A 441 13.40 -4.85 2.02
N ARG A 442 13.40 -5.41 0.80
CA ARG A 442 13.49 -6.87 0.59
C ARG A 442 14.93 -7.38 0.65
N ILE A 443 15.91 -6.53 0.32
CA ILE A 443 17.33 -6.80 0.42
C ILE A 443 17.86 -6.49 1.82
N LEU A 444 17.27 -5.47 2.46
CA LEU A 444 17.72 -4.90 3.73
C LEU A 444 17.31 -5.72 4.96
N ARG A 445 17.17 -7.03 4.83
CA ARG A 445 16.91 -7.89 5.99
C ARG A 445 18.21 -8.21 6.73
N PRO A 446 18.21 -8.18 8.09
CA PRO A 446 19.42 -8.41 8.85
C PRO A 446 19.91 -9.85 8.64
N LYS A 447 20.99 -10.00 7.92
CA LYS A 447 21.81 -11.20 7.81
C LYS A 447 23.29 -10.82 7.97
N GLN A 448 24.13 -11.79 8.25
CA GLN A 448 25.57 -11.55 8.33
C GLN A 448 26.11 -11.03 6.99
N GLY A 449 26.70 -9.83 6.99
CA GLY A 449 27.36 -9.20 5.85
C GLY A 449 26.64 -7.96 5.30
N GLN A 450 27.26 -7.30 4.32
CA GLN A 450 26.76 -6.11 3.66
C GLN A 450 25.98 -6.50 2.40
N ALA A 451 24.77 -5.94 2.23
CA ALA A 451 24.01 -6.08 1.00
C ALA A 451 24.49 -5.06 -0.05
N THR A 452 24.37 -5.38 -1.32
CA THR A 452 24.74 -4.47 -2.42
C THR A 452 23.56 -4.30 -3.39
N LEU A 453 23.29 -3.05 -3.72
CA LEU A 453 22.32 -2.66 -4.72
C LEU A 453 23.02 -2.00 -5.90
N TYR A 454 22.93 -2.57 -7.07
CA TYR A 454 23.37 -1.96 -8.33
C TYR A 454 22.16 -1.32 -9.04
N GLU A 455 22.33 -0.06 -9.45
CA GLU A 455 21.35 0.61 -10.31
C GLU A 455 21.98 0.93 -11.66
N LEU A 456 21.53 0.25 -12.72
CA LEU A 456 22.01 0.49 -14.08
C LEU A 456 21.24 1.64 -14.71
N VAL A 457 21.93 2.72 -15.05
CA VAL A 457 21.33 3.95 -15.59
C VAL A 457 21.99 4.28 -16.92
N THR A 458 21.20 4.34 -17.99
CA THR A 458 21.72 4.72 -19.30
C THR A 458 21.93 6.22 -19.39
N SER A 459 23.21 6.61 -19.51
CA SER A 459 23.66 8.01 -19.54
C SER A 459 23.11 8.77 -20.76
N GLY A 460 22.87 10.07 -20.59
CA GLY A 460 22.31 10.93 -21.66
C GLY A 460 20.87 10.64 -22.01
N THR A 461 20.15 9.85 -21.21
CA THR A 461 18.76 9.48 -21.47
C THR A 461 17.79 9.96 -20.38
N THR A 462 16.50 9.74 -20.62
CA THR A 462 15.47 10.02 -19.60
C THR A 462 15.61 9.19 -18.33
N GLU A 463 16.37 8.08 -18.34
CA GLU A 463 16.62 7.27 -17.16
C GLU A 463 17.40 8.04 -16.08
N GLU A 464 18.36 8.91 -16.46
CA GLU A 464 19.08 9.72 -15.47
C GLU A 464 18.14 10.62 -14.66
N GLY A 465 17.22 11.30 -15.33
CA GLY A 465 16.23 12.12 -14.66
C GLY A 465 15.26 11.33 -13.77
N ILE A 466 14.98 10.08 -14.12
CA ILE A 466 14.18 9.16 -13.33
C ILE A 466 14.97 8.71 -12.09
N ALA A 467 16.22 8.29 -12.25
CA ALA A 467 17.10 7.89 -11.17
C ALA A 467 17.31 9.02 -10.15
N GLN A 468 17.52 10.26 -10.61
CA GLN A 468 17.65 11.42 -9.74
C GLN A 468 16.36 11.72 -8.94
N ARG A 469 15.17 11.56 -9.53
CA ARG A 469 13.90 11.77 -8.82
C ARG A 469 13.63 10.69 -7.75
N ARG A 470 14.17 9.49 -7.91
CA ARG A 470 14.07 8.42 -6.89
C ARG A 470 14.86 8.74 -5.62
N LYS A 471 15.91 9.56 -5.73
CA LYS A 471 16.75 9.94 -4.59
C LYS A 471 16.21 11.13 -3.79
N ARG A 472 15.38 11.96 -4.41
CA ARG A 472 14.71 13.10 -3.74
C ARG A 472 13.42 12.68 -3.07
#